data_2577a8d168035f7ca074d2771111b68c
#
_entry.id   2577a8d168035f7ca074d2771111b68c
#
_cell.length_a   1.000
_cell.length_b   1.000
_cell.length_c   1.000
_cell.angle_alpha   90.00
_cell.angle_beta   90.00
_cell.angle_gamma   90.00
#
_symmetry.space_group_name_H-M   'P 1'
#
loop_
_entity.id
_entity.type
_entity.pdbx_description
1 polymer ?
#
loop_
_entity_poly.entity_id
_entity_poly.type
_entity_poly.pdbx_seq_one_letter_code
_entity_poly.pdbx_strand_id
1 'polypeptide(L)'
;MLAGCTNDKDITEIIPQSMDSSMETPNEVEQNDTVLQKEKIQSSPNMITEEQMQNVSEIYYAYFTLDEPERILYLELLDILTKRQENIMVSTTDAEQLNQIFTCVMHDHPELFYVEGYQYTKYTVDNKVTGITFLGTYSMSEKDIAQNQKKIDEYVKHCFLGMPQTEDEYDKIKYLYEYLIHQTEYDKEAPNNQNICSVFIEKRSVCQGYAKALQYLMQKAGMVSTLVTGYTQQEGHAWNLVRVNGAYYYVDTTWGDASYALEDGENLYMGKVPPINYDYFLVTTKELCVT
;
A
#
# COMPACT_ATOMS: atom_id res chain seq x y z
N MET A 1 -23.82 -3.58 -2.41
CA MET A 1 -24.07 -3.07 -1.05
C MET A 1 -22.72 -2.84 -0.42
N LEU A 2 -22.29 -1.59 -0.27
CA LEU A 2 -21.10 -1.23 0.50
C LEU A 2 -21.35 -1.68 1.94
N ALA A 3 -20.65 -2.71 2.38
CA ALA A 3 -20.71 -3.13 3.78
C ALA A 3 -19.94 -2.09 4.62
N GLY A 4 -20.64 -1.38 5.50
CA GLY A 4 -20.01 -0.65 6.59
C GLY A 4 -20.13 0.87 6.60
N CYS A 5 -21.27 1.46 6.19
CA CYS A 5 -21.55 2.84 6.58
C CYS A 5 -22.04 2.86 8.04
N THR A 6 -21.12 2.99 8.98
CA THR A 6 -21.45 3.26 10.40
C THR A 6 -21.11 4.71 10.74
N ASN A 7 -21.95 5.30 11.59
CA ASN A 7 -22.00 6.73 11.96
C ASN A 7 -20.66 7.38 12.32
N ASP A 8 -20.56 8.65 12.01
CA ASP A 8 -19.56 9.72 12.20
C ASP A 8 -18.65 9.73 13.46
N LYS A 9 -18.38 8.63 14.13
CA LYS A 9 -17.52 8.62 15.33
C LYS A 9 -16.28 7.72 15.26
N ASP A 10 -16.17 6.83 14.29
CA ASP A 10 -15.10 5.84 14.29
C ASP A 10 -14.44 5.71 12.91
N ILE A 11 -13.64 6.71 12.53
CA ILE A 11 -12.66 6.54 11.43
C ILE A 11 -11.59 5.48 11.81
N THR A 12 -11.47 5.15 13.10
CA THR A 12 -10.59 4.11 13.62
C THR A 12 -11.02 2.68 13.29
N GLU A 13 -12.25 2.43 12.83
CA GLU A 13 -12.71 1.10 12.43
C GLU A 13 -12.56 0.79 10.93
N ILE A 14 -12.03 1.70 10.13
CA ILE A 14 -11.72 1.44 8.71
C ILE A 14 -10.24 1.02 8.58
N ILE A 15 -9.80 0.05 9.35
CA ILE A 15 -8.71 -0.82 8.91
C ILE A 15 -9.43 -1.92 8.11
N PRO A 16 -9.28 -1.97 6.78
CA PRO A 16 -9.93 -3.02 6.01
C PRO A 16 -9.40 -4.34 6.52
N GLN A 17 -10.29 -5.18 7.06
CA GLN A 17 -9.97 -6.58 7.24
C GLN A 17 -9.57 -7.09 5.85
N SER A 18 -8.29 -7.40 5.71
CA SER A 18 -7.60 -8.06 4.64
C SER A 18 -8.50 -8.64 3.55
N MET A 19 -8.47 -8.07 2.37
CA MET A 19 -8.72 -8.80 1.14
C MET A 19 -7.90 -8.16 0.02
N ASP A 20 -6.60 -8.32 0.11
CA ASP A 20 -5.76 -8.27 -1.07
C ASP A 20 -5.72 -9.71 -1.62
N SER A 21 -6.64 -10.02 -2.52
CA SER A 21 -6.67 -11.32 -3.20
C SER A 21 -5.49 -11.53 -4.15
N SER A 22 -4.61 -10.54 -4.27
CA SER A 22 -3.41 -10.58 -5.10
C SER A 22 -2.13 -10.84 -4.29
N MET A 23 -2.16 -10.68 -2.96
CA MET A 23 -1.07 -11.14 -2.11
C MET A 23 -1.26 -12.62 -1.81
N GLU A 24 -0.26 -13.44 -2.11
CA GLU A 24 -0.25 -14.83 -1.71
C GLU A 24 -0.51 -14.94 -0.20
N THR A 25 -1.43 -15.82 0.18
CA THR A 25 -1.64 -16.13 1.59
C THR A 25 -0.31 -16.57 2.20
N PRO A 26 0.03 -16.11 3.42
CA PRO A 26 1.29 -16.45 4.04
C PRO A 26 1.45 -17.98 4.15
N ASN A 27 2.56 -18.50 3.65
CA ASN A 27 2.87 -19.92 3.78
C ASN A 27 3.40 -20.18 5.18
N GLU A 28 2.60 -20.89 5.99
CA GLU A 28 3.00 -21.35 7.31
C GLU A 28 3.90 -22.58 7.20
N VAL A 29 5.08 -22.54 7.80
CA VAL A 29 5.95 -23.70 7.99
C VAL A 29 5.99 -24.04 9.48
N GLU A 30 5.22 -25.04 9.91
CA GLU A 30 5.30 -25.53 11.28
C GLU A 30 6.55 -26.41 11.47
N GLN A 31 7.35 -26.07 12.46
CA GLN A 31 8.49 -26.87 12.88
C GLN A 31 8.39 -27.22 14.38
N ASN A 32 8.23 -28.51 14.64
CA ASN A 32 7.95 -29.06 15.98
C ASN A 32 9.19 -29.54 16.75
N ASP A 33 10.44 -29.30 16.33
CA ASP A 33 11.62 -29.87 17.00
C ASP A 33 12.67 -28.78 17.35
N THR A 34 12.83 -28.61 18.64
CA THR A 34 13.57 -27.47 19.27
C THR A 34 15.09 -27.65 19.27
N VAL A 35 15.64 -28.83 19.01
CA VAL A 35 17.07 -29.13 19.26
C VAL A 35 17.95 -28.95 18.04
N LEU A 36 17.45 -29.14 16.84
CA LEU A 36 18.27 -29.12 15.62
C LEU A 36 18.35 -27.77 14.90
N GLN A 37 17.68 -26.72 15.40
CA GLN A 37 17.52 -25.47 14.66
C GLN A 37 18.11 -24.22 15.31
N LYS A 38 18.75 -24.31 16.47
CA LYS A 38 19.49 -23.19 17.07
C LYS A 38 20.58 -22.62 16.18
N GLU A 39 21.07 -23.38 15.22
CA GLU A 39 22.13 -22.95 14.28
C GLU A 39 21.62 -22.13 13.08
N LYS A 40 20.30 -22.10 12.82
CA LYS A 40 19.72 -21.31 11.69
C LYS A 40 19.01 -20.06 12.12
N ILE A 41 18.77 -19.83 13.40
CA ILE A 41 18.15 -18.61 13.90
C ILE A 41 19.24 -17.53 13.90
N GLN A 42 19.32 -16.76 12.84
CA GLN A 42 20.10 -15.53 12.84
C GLN A 42 19.37 -14.51 13.71
N SER A 43 19.92 -14.24 14.88
CA SER A 43 19.69 -13.07 15.73
C SER A 43 18.33 -12.93 16.46
N SER A 44 18.44 -12.30 17.61
CA SER A 44 17.34 -11.67 18.35
C SER A 44 16.57 -10.67 17.46
N PRO A 45 15.32 -10.32 17.80
CA PRO A 45 14.59 -9.27 17.09
C PRO A 45 15.46 -8.03 16.89
N ASN A 46 15.32 -7.37 15.74
CA ASN A 46 15.97 -6.08 15.52
C ASN A 46 15.52 -5.13 16.63
N MET A 47 16.45 -4.68 17.48
CA MET A 47 16.10 -3.76 18.56
C MET A 47 15.66 -2.42 17.97
N ILE A 48 14.36 -2.17 17.98
CA ILE A 48 13.79 -0.88 17.60
C ILE A 48 13.97 0.08 18.78
N THR A 49 14.56 1.24 18.52
CA THR A 49 14.81 2.26 19.52
C THR A 49 13.65 3.26 19.59
N GLU A 50 13.50 3.92 20.75
CA GLU A 50 12.53 5.02 20.90
C GLU A 50 12.77 6.13 19.86
N GLU A 51 14.02 6.41 19.53
CA GLU A 51 14.40 7.40 18.51
C GLU A 51 13.86 7.01 17.13
N GLN A 52 13.94 5.74 16.75
CA GLN A 52 13.37 5.25 15.50
C GLN A 52 11.85 5.42 15.45
N MET A 53 11.15 5.11 16.56
CA MET A 53 9.70 5.29 16.66
C MET A 53 9.29 6.77 16.59
N GLN A 54 10.07 7.68 17.20
CA GLN A 54 9.79 9.12 17.18
C GLN A 54 10.08 9.80 15.84
N ASN A 55 10.99 9.22 15.04
CA ASN A 55 11.39 9.78 13.74
C ASN A 55 10.55 9.29 12.56
N VAL A 56 9.49 8.51 12.79
CA VAL A 56 8.59 8.06 11.72
C VAL A 56 7.80 9.26 11.18
N SER A 57 7.80 9.42 9.87
CA SER A 57 7.09 10.52 9.21
C SER A 57 5.58 10.42 9.41
N GLU A 58 4.92 11.54 9.69
CA GLU A 58 3.46 11.63 9.83
C GLU A 58 2.68 11.26 8.55
N ILE A 59 3.37 11.07 7.42
CA ILE A 59 2.74 10.64 6.17
C ILE A 59 2.26 9.18 6.20
N TYR A 60 2.78 8.36 7.11
CA TYR A 60 2.45 6.94 7.24
C TYR A 60 1.22 6.73 8.12
N TYR A 61 0.06 6.73 7.52
CA TYR A 61 -1.22 6.70 8.21
C TYR A 61 -1.40 5.44 9.09
N ALA A 62 -1.13 4.25 8.52
CA ALA A 62 -1.36 2.99 9.23
C ALA A 62 -0.48 2.89 10.49
N TYR A 63 0.78 3.30 10.42
CA TYR A 63 1.68 3.33 11.59
C TYR A 63 1.08 4.08 12.78
N PHE A 64 0.47 5.25 12.54
CA PHE A 64 -0.06 6.08 13.62
C PHE A 64 -1.39 5.57 14.20
N THR A 65 -2.02 4.56 13.60
CA THR A 65 -3.20 3.88 14.18
C THR A 65 -2.81 2.76 15.14
N LEU A 66 -1.55 2.31 15.15
CA LEU A 66 -1.04 1.18 15.91
C LEU A 66 -0.70 1.57 17.35
N ASP A 67 -0.78 0.60 18.27
CA ASP A 67 -0.23 0.73 19.62
C ASP A 67 1.31 0.55 19.65
N GLU A 68 1.94 0.75 20.81
CA GLU A 68 3.41 0.72 20.92
C GLU A 68 4.02 -0.65 20.56
N PRO A 69 3.54 -1.82 21.04
CA PRO A 69 4.03 -3.12 20.60
C PRO A 69 3.87 -3.36 19.08
N GLU A 70 2.75 -2.95 18.52
CA GLU A 70 2.48 -3.06 17.09
C GLU A 70 3.40 -2.17 16.25
N ARG A 71 3.72 -0.95 16.72
CA ARG A 71 4.70 -0.06 16.08
C ARG A 71 6.09 -0.65 16.05
N ILE A 72 6.50 -1.34 17.11
CA ILE A 72 7.77 -2.05 17.16
C ILE A 72 7.79 -3.13 16.06
N LEU A 73 6.78 -3.98 16.02
CA LEU A 73 6.66 -5.04 15.01
C LEU A 73 6.63 -4.44 13.59
N TYR A 74 5.90 -3.35 13.37
CA TYR A 74 5.85 -2.65 12.09
C TYR A 74 7.25 -2.23 11.61
N LEU A 75 8.05 -1.61 12.48
CA LEU A 75 9.41 -1.18 12.15
C LEU A 75 10.36 -2.35 11.95
N GLU A 76 10.21 -3.44 12.70
CA GLU A 76 10.95 -4.70 12.46
C GLU A 76 10.67 -5.24 11.07
N LEU A 77 9.39 -5.37 10.70
CA LEU A 77 9.00 -5.87 9.37
C LEU A 77 9.49 -4.96 8.24
N LEU A 78 9.34 -3.65 8.40
CA LEU A 78 9.84 -2.67 7.43
C LEU A 78 11.36 -2.79 7.23
N ASP A 79 12.13 -2.93 8.31
CA ASP A 79 13.59 -3.10 8.25
C ASP A 79 13.97 -4.41 7.56
N ILE A 80 13.31 -5.52 7.90
CA ILE A 80 13.52 -6.84 7.30
C ILE A 80 13.23 -6.80 5.79
N LEU A 81 12.08 -6.24 5.39
CA LEU A 81 11.67 -6.15 3.98
C LEU A 81 12.58 -5.26 3.15
N THR A 82 12.96 -4.11 3.71
CA THR A 82 13.85 -3.15 3.03
C THR A 82 15.26 -3.69 2.85
N LYS A 83 15.80 -4.37 3.87
CA LYS A 83 17.14 -4.96 3.85
C LYS A 83 17.15 -6.38 3.28
N ARG A 84 15.98 -6.94 2.99
CA ARG A 84 15.79 -8.31 2.50
C ARG A 84 16.49 -9.34 3.38
N GLN A 85 16.33 -9.16 4.70
CA GLN A 85 16.91 -10.09 5.69
C GLN A 85 16.12 -11.41 5.71
N GLU A 86 16.80 -12.49 6.07
CA GLU A 86 16.20 -13.83 6.03
C GLU A 86 16.05 -14.40 7.44
N ASN A 87 14.88 -14.99 7.72
CA ASN A 87 14.61 -15.76 8.94
C ASN A 87 14.92 -15.01 10.24
N ILE A 88 14.52 -13.74 10.31
CA ILE A 88 14.67 -12.89 11.49
C ILE A 88 13.55 -13.17 12.49
N MET A 89 13.90 -13.40 13.76
CA MET A 89 12.94 -13.45 14.84
C MET A 89 12.23 -12.09 14.97
N VAL A 90 10.91 -12.10 15.10
CA VAL A 90 10.10 -10.89 15.29
C VAL A 90 9.49 -10.84 16.70
N SER A 91 9.05 -9.66 17.14
CA SER A 91 8.58 -9.41 18.50
C SER A 91 7.18 -9.95 18.81
N THR A 92 6.56 -10.68 17.89
CA THR A 92 5.26 -11.34 18.12
C THR A 92 5.35 -12.85 18.12
N THR A 93 4.40 -13.51 18.81
CA THR A 93 4.13 -14.95 18.76
C THR A 93 2.76 -15.24 18.16
N ASP A 94 2.06 -14.23 17.68
CA ASP A 94 0.73 -14.29 17.09
C ASP A 94 0.82 -14.07 15.57
N ALA A 95 0.44 -15.09 14.80
CA ALA A 95 0.48 -15.02 13.34
C ALA A 95 -0.61 -14.13 12.75
N GLU A 96 -1.73 -13.94 13.44
CA GLU A 96 -2.78 -13.04 13.00
C GLU A 96 -2.31 -11.58 13.15
N GLN A 97 -1.71 -11.24 14.30
CA GLN A 97 -1.08 -9.93 14.50
C GLN A 97 0.03 -9.69 13.47
N LEU A 98 0.88 -10.71 13.20
CA LEU A 98 1.93 -10.60 12.18
C LEU A 98 1.33 -10.21 10.81
N ASN A 99 0.24 -10.88 10.39
CA ASN A 99 -0.43 -10.58 9.13
C ASN A 99 -1.04 -9.18 9.09
N GLN A 100 -1.68 -8.76 10.17
CA GLN A 100 -2.25 -7.41 10.28
C GLN A 100 -1.17 -6.34 10.16
N ILE A 101 -0.05 -6.49 10.87
CA ILE A 101 1.03 -5.51 10.84
C ILE A 101 1.78 -5.51 9.50
N PHE A 102 1.97 -6.70 8.88
CA PHE A 102 2.49 -6.76 7.52
C PHE A 102 1.61 -5.98 6.53
N THR A 103 0.29 -6.13 6.63
CA THR A 103 -0.66 -5.36 5.82
C THR A 103 -0.52 -3.85 6.04
N CYS A 104 -0.36 -3.41 7.30
CA CYS A 104 -0.12 -1.99 7.62
C CYS A 104 1.16 -1.47 6.97
N VAL A 105 2.26 -2.25 7.01
CA VAL A 105 3.51 -1.90 6.32
C VAL A 105 3.28 -1.75 4.81
N MET A 106 2.60 -2.72 4.18
CA MET A 106 2.36 -2.68 2.73
C MET A 106 1.37 -1.58 2.30
N HIS A 107 0.48 -1.14 3.21
CA HIS A 107 -0.41 -0.01 2.97
C HIS A 107 0.32 1.34 3.06
N ASP A 108 1.32 1.48 3.92
CA ASP A 108 2.05 2.73 4.06
C ASP A 108 3.23 2.86 3.09
N HIS A 109 3.76 1.75 2.54
CA HIS A 109 5.02 1.71 1.80
C HIS A 109 4.86 1.23 0.35
N PRO A 110 4.22 2.02 -0.56
CA PRO A 110 4.10 1.67 -1.98
C PRO A 110 5.45 1.54 -2.69
N GLU A 111 6.54 2.07 -2.12
CA GLU A 111 7.92 1.89 -2.60
C GLU A 111 8.46 0.46 -2.44
N LEU A 112 7.80 -0.37 -1.63
CA LEU A 112 8.10 -1.80 -1.53
C LEU A 112 7.46 -2.60 -2.68
N PHE A 113 7.47 -2.05 -3.89
CA PHE A 113 6.81 -2.59 -5.09
C PHE A 113 7.33 -3.97 -5.50
N TYR A 114 8.43 -4.42 -4.95
CA TYR A 114 9.08 -5.70 -5.19
C TYR A 114 8.71 -6.78 -4.18
N VAL A 115 7.95 -6.45 -3.14
CA VAL A 115 7.46 -7.39 -2.12
C VAL A 115 6.16 -8.03 -2.60
N GLU A 116 6.13 -9.37 -2.66
CA GLU A 116 4.94 -10.14 -3.01
C GLU A 116 4.17 -10.63 -1.79
N GLY A 117 4.90 -10.94 -0.71
CA GLY A 117 4.32 -11.50 0.49
C GLY A 117 5.40 -11.90 1.47
N TYR A 118 5.09 -12.89 2.30
CA TYR A 118 6.05 -13.40 3.29
C TYR A 118 5.80 -14.87 3.63
N GLN A 119 6.80 -15.47 4.25
CA GLN A 119 6.74 -16.76 4.92
C GLN A 119 7.12 -16.59 6.38
N TYR A 120 6.63 -17.46 7.24
CA TYR A 120 7.02 -17.46 8.64
C TYR A 120 7.15 -18.87 9.20
N THR A 121 7.97 -19.00 10.24
CA THR A 121 8.14 -20.27 10.96
C THR A 121 7.77 -20.07 12.42
N LYS A 122 6.83 -20.87 12.93
CA LYS A 122 6.49 -20.93 14.35
C LYS A 122 7.42 -21.87 15.11
N TYR A 123 7.88 -21.45 16.26
CA TYR A 123 8.61 -22.29 17.21
C TYR A 123 7.72 -22.58 18.42
N THR A 124 7.54 -23.86 18.72
CA THR A 124 6.68 -24.27 19.83
C THR A 124 7.45 -25.09 20.86
N VAL A 125 7.12 -24.87 22.13
CA VAL A 125 7.58 -25.67 23.27
C VAL A 125 6.36 -26.02 24.10
N ASP A 126 6.15 -27.32 24.40
CA ASP A 126 4.99 -27.80 25.14
C ASP A 126 3.65 -27.28 24.57
N ASN A 127 3.48 -27.30 23.25
CA ASN A 127 2.32 -26.79 22.50
C ASN A 127 2.05 -25.29 22.66
N LYS A 128 3.03 -24.52 23.14
CA LYS A 128 2.94 -23.05 23.23
C LYS A 128 3.91 -22.42 22.23
N VAL A 129 3.43 -21.49 21.41
CA VAL A 129 4.28 -20.71 20.51
C VAL A 129 5.23 -19.85 21.35
N THR A 130 6.53 -20.00 21.12
CA THR A 130 7.60 -19.29 21.84
C THR A 130 8.33 -18.27 20.98
N GLY A 131 8.11 -18.28 19.67
CA GLY A 131 8.69 -17.33 18.74
C GLY A 131 8.21 -17.55 17.31
N ILE A 132 8.36 -16.52 16.50
CA ILE A 132 8.12 -16.53 15.05
C ILE A 132 9.32 -15.92 14.36
N THR A 133 9.82 -16.56 13.29
CA THR A 133 10.73 -15.92 12.34
C THR A 133 9.98 -15.53 11.08
N PHE A 134 10.39 -14.40 10.51
CA PHE A 134 9.81 -13.80 9.31
C PHE A 134 10.80 -13.82 8.14
N LEU A 135 10.28 -14.07 6.93
CA LEU A 135 11.03 -14.07 5.67
C LEU A 135 10.16 -13.42 4.59
N GLY A 136 10.57 -12.27 4.05
CA GLY A 136 9.88 -11.64 2.92
C GLY A 136 10.05 -12.43 1.61
N THR A 137 9.03 -12.45 0.77
CA THR A 137 9.09 -12.97 -0.60
C THR A 137 9.11 -11.83 -1.61
N TYR A 138 9.89 -11.98 -2.68
CA TYR A 138 10.22 -10.87 -3.57
C TYR A 138 10.13 -11.27 -5.04
N SER A 139 9.47 -10.45 -5.87
CA SER A 139 9.30 -10.66 -7.32
C SER A 139 10.51 -10.24 -8.15
N MET A 140 11.42 -9.46 -7.58
CA MET A 140 12.47 -8.81 -8.37
C MET A 140 13.85 -9.00 -7.76
N SER A 141 14.88 -9.07 -8.61
CA SER A 141 16.28 -8.99 -8.18
C SER A 141 16.64 -7.56 -7.73
N GLU A 142 17.69 -7.40 -6.92
CA GLU A 142 18.21 -6.07 -6.52
C GLU A 142 18.56 -5.18 -7.72
N LYS A 143 19.07 -5.79 -8.78
CA LYS A 143 19.39 -5.08 -10.02
C LYS A 143 18.14 -4.53 -10.69
N ASP A 144 17.07 -5.33 -10.77
CA ASP A 144 15.79 -4.92 -11.37
C ASP A 144 15.12 -3.85 -10.53
N ILE A 145 15.14 -3.99 -9.19
CA ILE A 145 14.66 -2.97 -8.25
C ILE A 145 15.37 -1.63 -8.50
N ALA A 146 16.71 -1.64 -8.55
CA ALA A 146 17.48 -0.42 -8.78
C ALA A 146 17.21 0.21 -10.16
N GLN A 147 16.97 -0.59 -11.20
CA GLN A 147 16.62 -0.10 -12.52
C GLN A 147 15.21 0.50 -12.57
N ASN A 148 14.24 -0.19 -11.95
CA ASN A 148 12.87 0.29 -11.89
C ASN A 148 12.77 1.57 -11.04
N GLN A 149 13.47 1.64 -9.90
CA GLN A 149 13.50 2.84 -9.07
C GLN A 149 13.98 4.07 -9.85
N LYS A 150 15.00 3.94 -10.70
CA LYS A 150 15.45 5.06 -11.56
C LYS A 150 14.36 5.56 -12.49
N LYS A 151 13.59 4.65 -13.12
CA LYS A 151 12.48 5.02 -14.00
C LYS A 151 11.35 5.70 -13.22
N ILE A 152 11.06 5.19 -12.01
CA ILE A 152 10.09 5.77 -11.09
C ILE A 152 10.53 7.18 -10.70
N ASP A 153 11.80 7.37 -10.32
CA ASP A 153 12.35 8.68 -9.95
C ASP A 153 12.28 9.70 -11.11
N GLU A 154 12.53 9.24 -12.35
CA GLU A 154 12.36 10.07 -13.55
C GLU A 154 10.90 10.49 -13.75
N TYR A 155 9.95 9.56 -13.58
CA TYR A 155 8.52 9.89 -13.66
C TYR A 155 8.11 10.92 -12.61
N VAL A 156 8.49 10.69 -11.35
CA VAL A 156 8.20 11.61 -10.25
C VAL A 156 8.78 12.99 -10.52
N LYS A 157 10.03 13.05 -10.98
CA LYS A 157 10.67 14.31 -11.36
C LYS A 157 9.87 15.06 -12.42
N HIS A 158 9.42 14.37 -13.48
CA HIS A 158 8.61 15.00 -14.52
C HIS A 158 7.25 15.47 -14.01
N CYS A 159 6.59 14.67 -13.18
CA CYS A 159 5.34 15.08 -12.52
C CYS A 159 5.54 16.36 -11.70
N PHE A 160 6.57 16.41 -10.86
CA PHE A 160 6.80 17.53 -9.95
C PHE A 160 7.29 18.82 -10.64
N LEU A 161 7.86 18.75 -11.84
CA LEU A 161 8.18 19.93 -12.63
C LEU A 161 6.93 20.77 -13.01
N GLY A 162 5.79 20.13 -13.18
CA GLY A 162 4.54 20.79 -13.50
C GLY A 162 3.63 21.07 -12.29
N MET A 163 4.03 20.63 -11.10
CA MET A 163 3.20 20.77 -9.89
C MET A 163 3.07 22.26 -9.50
N PRO A 164 1.86 22.74 -9.16
CA PRO A 164 1.65 24.09 -8.71
C PRO A 164 2.54 24.46 -7.52
N GLN A 165 3.16 25.63 -7.58
CA GLN A 165 3.94 26.20 -6.47
C GLN A 165 2.99 26.92 -5.51
N THR A 166 2.25 26.14 -4.75
CA THR A 166 1.24 26.60 -3.79
C THR A 166 1.40 25.88 -2.46
N GLU A 167 0.98 26.50 -1.37
CA GLU A 167 0.85 25.82 -0.07
C GLU A 167 -0.52 25.12 0.08
N ASP A 168 -1.48 25.35 -0.82
CA ASP A 168 -2.78 24.70 -0.78
C ASP A 168 -2.66 23.22 -1.18
N GLU A 169 -2.98 22.32 -0.24
CA GLU A 169 -2.96 20.88 -0.45
C GLU A 169 -4.02 20.44 -1.48
N TYR A 170 -5.14 21.16 -1.58
CA TYR A 170 -6.17 20.90 -2.58
C TYR A 170 -5.62 21.02 -4.01
N ASP A 171 -4.91 22.09 -4.31
CA ASP A 171 -4.35 22.32 -5.65
C ASP A 171 -3.29 21.25 -5.98
N LYS A 172 -2.48 20.87 -5.00
CA LYS A 172 -1.45 19.83 -5.17
C LYS A 172 -2.09 18.47 -5.48
N ILE A 173 -3.06 18.03 -4.67
CA ILE A 173 -3.68 16.71 -4.89
C ILE A 173 -4.51 16.69 -6.18
N LYS A 174 -5.19 17.78 -6.50
CA LYS A 174 -5.93 17.90 -7.77
C LYS A 174 -4.99 17.73 -8.96
N TYR A 175 -3.84 18.39 -8.93
CA TYR A 175 -2.82 18.23 -9.97
C TYR A 175 -2.31 16.79 -10.07
N LEU A 176 -1.99 16.13 -8.94
CA LEU A 176 -1.51 14.75 -8.93
C LEU A 176 -2.55 13.77 -9.46
N TYR A 177 -3.82 13.97 -9.09
CA TYR A 177 -4.96 13.20 -9.57
C TYR A 177 -5.11 13.30 -11.09
N GLU A 178 -5.18 14.51 -11.62
CA GLU A 178 -5.30 14.78 -13.04
C GLU A 178 -4.09 14.26 -13.83
N TYR A 179 -2.88 14.51 -13.32
CA TYR A 179 -1.63 14.07 -13.94
C TYR A 179 -1.59 12.55 -14.08
N LEU A 180 -1.94 11.83 -13.02
CA LEU A 180 -1.89 10.37 -13.00
C LEU A 180 -2.90 9.76 -13.96
N ILE A 181 -4.15 10.26 -13.97
CA ILE A 181 -5.20 9.84 -14.90
C ILE A 181 -4.78 10.06 -16.36
N HIS A 182 -4.21 11.22 -16.67
CA HIS A 182 -3.78 11.53 -18.05
C HIS A 182 -2.57 10.71 -18.52
N GLN A 183 -1.82 10.10 -17.62
CA GLN A 183 -0.59 9.36 -17.94
C GLN A 183 -0.77 7.84 -17.87
N THR A 184 -1.95 7.35 -17.51
CA THR A 184 -2.17 5.91 -17.25
C THR A 184 -3.44 5.45 -17.98
N GLU A 185 -3.41 4.26 -18.56
CA GLU A 185 -4.57 3.59 -19.15
C GLU A 185 -4.99 2.44 -18.23
N TYR A 186 -6.31 2.21 -18.08
CA TYR A 186 -6.80 1.05 -17.33
C TYR A 186 -6.63 -0.22 -18.17
N ASP A 187 -5.90 -1.20 -17.64
CA ASP A 187 -5.60 -2.44 -18.33
C ASP A 187 -5.38 -3.59 -17.35
N LYS A 188 -6.29 -4.58 -17.37
CA LYS A 188 -6.22 -5.79 -16.52
C LYS A 188 -5.04 -6.69 -16.87
N GLU A 189 -4.51 -6.62 -18.08
CA GLU A 189 -3.39 -7.42 -18.57
C GLU A 189 -2.03 -6.72 -18.41
N ALA A 190 -1.99 -5.55 -17.79
CA ALA A 190 -0.75 -4.82 -17.60
C ALA A 190 0.23 -5.59 -16.70
N PRO A 191 1.53 -5.66 -17.03
CA PRO A 191 2.54 -6.22 -16.16
C PRO A 191 2.62 -5.44 -14.84
N ASN A 192 2.84 -6.15 -13.72
CA ASN A 192 2.96 -5.53 -12.39
C ASN A 192 1.75 -4.68 -11.98
N ASN A 193 0.55 -5.00 -12.49
CA ASN A 193 -0.65 -4.16 -12.37
C ASN A 193 -1.11 -3.91 -10.92
N GLN A 194 -0.56 -4.63 -9.92
CA GLN A 194 -0.86 -4.46 -8.50
C GLN A 194 0.14 -3.54 -7.76
N ASN A 195 1.14 -3.00 -8.45
CA ASN A 195 2.16 -2.14 -7.85
C ASN A 195 2.48 -0.91 -8.71
N ILE A 196 3.27 0.01 -8.17
CA ILE A 196 3.55 1.30 -8.80
C ILE A 196 4.32 1.22 -10.13
N CYS A 197 4.99 0.09 -10.43
CA CYS A 197 5.71 -0.07 -11.69
C CYS A 197 4.78 -0.03 -12.89
N SER A 198 3.56 -0.58 -12.78
CA SER A 198 2.58 -0.58 -13.86
C SER A 198 2.21 0.85 -14.30
N VAL A 199 2.01 1.75 -13.33
CA VAL A 199 1.69 3.16 -13.61
C VAL A 199 2.93 3.94 -14.06
N PHE A 200 4.00 3.87 -13.30
CA PHE A 200 5.15 4.75 -13.55
C PHE A 200 6.02 4.30 -14.73
N ILE A 201 6.04 3.00 -15.04
CA ILE A 201 6.88 2.43 -16.10
C ILE A 201 6.04 2.03 -17.31
N GLU A 202 5.00 1.21 -17.10
CA GLU A 202 4.19 0.62 -18.18
C GLU A 202 3.08 1.57 -18.67
N LYS A 203 2.70 2.58 -17.88
CA LYS A 203 1.60 3.53 -18.16
C LYS A 203 0.23 2.86 -18.28
N ARG A 204 0.09 1.66 -17.74
CA ARG A 204 -1.15 0.86 -17.75
C ARG A 204 -1.28 0.12 -16.44
N SER A 205 -2.46 0.13 -15.83
CA SER A 205 -2.64 -0.47 -14.51
C SER A 205 -4.10 -0.84 -14.23
N VAL A 206 -4.33 -1.48 -13.08
CA VAL A 206 -5.65 -1.65 -12.46
C VAL A 206 -5.76 -0.75 -11.22
N CYS A 207 -6.92 -0.79 -10.54
CA CYS A 207 -7.26 0.08 -9.41
C CYS A 207 -6.16 0.12 -8.33
N GLN A 208 -5.59 -1.02 -7.95
CA GLN A 208 -4.56 -1.07 -6.90
C GLN A 208 -3.27 -0.35 -7.32
N GLY A 209 -2.83 -0.50 -8.56
CA GLY A 209 -1.66 0.23 -9.04
C GLY A 209 -1.91 1.74 -9.14
N TYR A 210 -3.11 2.17 -9.60
CA TYR A 210 -3.53 3.57 -9.57
C TYR A 210 -3.49 4.15 -8.16
N ALA A 211 -4.12 3.48 -7.19
CA ALA A 211 -4.17 3.94 -5.81
C ALA A 211 -2.78 4.00 -5.15
N LYS A 212 -1.96 2.97 -5.31
CA LYS A 212 -0.56 2.96 -4.81
C LYS A 212 0.30 4.04 -5.46
N ALA A 213 0.09 4.33 -6.75
CA ALA A 213 0.83 5.38 -7.44
C ALA A 213 0.44 6.79 -6.96
N LEU A 214 -0.87 7.06 -6.76
CA LEU A 214 -1.31 8.31 -6.16
C LEU A 214 -0.73 8.47 -4.75
N GLN A 215 -0.80 7.44 -3.91
CA GLN A 215 -0.22 7.45 -2.57
C GLN A 215 1.28 7.77 -2.61
N TYR A 216 2.04 7.11 -3.49
CA TYR A 216 3.47 7.37 -3.64
C TYR A 216 3.78 8.82 -4.00
N LEU A 217 3.06 9.39 -4.97
CA LEU A 217 3.21 10.80 -5.36
C LEU A 217 2.86 11.76 -4.22
N MET A 218 1.77 11.50 -3.49
CA MET A 218 1.38 12.30 -2.33
C MET A 218 2.41 12.25 -1.22
N GLN A 219 2.93 11.07 -0.89
CA GLN A 219 4.00 10.91 0.11
C GLN A 219 5.28 11.66 -0.29
N LYS A 220 5.66 11.63 -1.57
CA LYS A 220 6.77 12.44 -2.10
C LYS A 220 6.51 13.95 -2.02
N ALA A 221 5.26 14.37 -2.04
CA ALA A 221 4.84 15.76 -1.80
C ALA A 221 4.67 16.11 -0.31
N GLY A 222 4.96 15.17 0.62
CA GLY A 222 4.82 15.36 2.06
C GLY A 222 3.38 15.30 2.57
N MET A 223 2.46 14.70 1.79
CA MET A 223 1.03 14.62 2.11
C MET A 223 0.64 13.22 2.60
N VAL A 224 -0.28 13.16 3.54
CA VAL A 224 -0.81 11.89 4.08
C VAL A 224 -1.75 11.24 3.09
N SER A 225 -1.48 9.99 2.75
CA SER A 225 -2.37 9.14 1.98
C SER A 225 -2.18 7.68 2.38
N THR A 226 -3.26 6.91 2.42
CA THR A 226 -3.20 5.46 2.61
C THR A 226 -4.10 4.74 1.62
N LEU A 227 -3.76 3.48 1.34
CA LEU A 227 -4.56 2.60 0.50
C LEU A 227 -5.81 2.17 1.26
N VAL A 228 -6.94 2.18 0.60
CA VAL A 228 -8.21 1.59 1.05
C VAL A 228 -8.59 0.51 0.06
N THR A 229 -8.96 -0.66 0.55
CA THR A 229 -9.48 -1.76 -0.24
C THR A 229 -10.90 -2.11 0.20
N GLY A 230 -11.73 -2.56 -0.73
CA GLY A 230 -13.11 -2.92 -0.45
C GLY A 230 -13.75 -3.64 -1.61
N TYR A 231 -15.07 -3.72 -1.59
CA TYR A 231 -15.85 -4.36 -2.64
C TYR A 231 -16.84 -3.38 -3.25
N THR A 232 -16.90 -3.37 -4.57
CA THR A 232 -18.02 -2.85 -5.33
C THR A 232 -19.10 -3.94 -5.45
N GLN A 233 -20.17 -3.65 -6.17
CA GLN A 233 -21.19 -4.67 -6.44
C GLN A 233 -20.67 -5.85 -7.30
N GLN A 234 -19.55 -5.70 -7.98
CA GLN A 234 -19.05 -6.64 -8.99
C GLN A 234 -17.71 -7.26 -8.63
N GLU A 235 -16.76 -6.48 -8.07
CA GLU A 235 -15.39 -6.94 -7.84
C GLU A 235 -14.73 -6.20 -6.67
N GLY A 236 -13.57 -6.72 -6.22
CA GLY A 236 -12.70 -6.03 -5.29
C GLY A 236 -12.17 -4.74 -5.91
N HIS A 237 -12.03 -3.69 -5.11
CA HIS A 237 -11.61 -2.37 -5.57
C HIS A 237 -10.64 -1.71 -4.58
N ALA A 238 -9.78 -0.83 -5.11
CA ALA A 238 -8.80 -0.09 -4.31
C ALA A 238 -8.84 1.39 -4.67
N TRP A 239 -8.81 2.24 -3.64
CA TRP A 239 -8.77 3.69 -3.73
C TRP A 239 -7.94 4.29 -2.58
N ASN A 240 -7.98 5.59 -2.36
CA ASN A 240 -7.19 6.24 -1.31
C ASN A 240 -8.06 6.96 -0.28
N LEU A 241 -7.63 6.92 0.98
CA LEU A 241 -7.98 7.90 2.00
C LEU A 241 -6.82 8.91 2.06
N VAL A 242 -7.13 10.20 1.95
CA VAL A 242 -6.16 11.29 1.90
C VAL A 242 -6.48 12.35 2.95
N ARG A 243 -5.46 13.01 3.49
CA ARG A 243 -5.65 14.17 4.36
C ARG A 243 -5.38 15.46 3.55
N VAL A 244 -6.34 16.35 3.54
CA VAL A 244 -6.26 17.65 2.85
C VAL A 244 -6.74 18.73 3.81
N ASN A 245 -5.89 19.72 4.09
CA ASN A 245 -6.19 20.84 5.00
C ASN A 245 -6.71 20.36 6.38
N GLY A 246 -6.16 19.25 6.89
CA GLY A 246 -6.52 18.69 8.20
C GLY A 246 -7.77 17.80 8.23
N ALA A 247 -8.48 17.62 7.13
CA ALA A 247 -9.64 16.74 7.02
C ALA A 247 -9.36 15.55 6.10
N TYR A 248 -10.07 14.44 6.32
CA TYR A 248 -9.90 13.22 5.53
C TYR A 248 -11.00 13.09 4.48
N TYR A 249 -10.59 12.66 3.28
CA TYR A 249 -11.45 12.46 2.11
C TYR A 249 -11.03 11.19 1.36
N TYR A 250 -11.95 10.62 0.59
CA TYR A 250 -11.64 9.54 -0.33
C TYR A 250 -11.34 10.10 -1.72
N VAL A 251 -10.41 9.45 -2.41
CA VAL A 251 -10.02 9.75 -3.78
C VAL A 251 -9.86 8.46 -4.54
N ASP A 252 -10.55 8.34 -5.67
CA ASP A 252 -10.45 7.20 -6.57
C ASP A 252 -9.98 7.64 -7.95
N THR A 253 -8.71 7.42 -8.24
CA THR A 253 -8.10 7.75 -9.53
C THR A 253 -8.56 6.82 -10.65
N THR A 254 -8.99 5.60 -10.34
CA THR A 254 -9.49 4.66 -11.35
C THR A 254 -10.85 5.08 -11.87
N TRP A 255 -11.79 5.37 -10.98
CA TRP A 255 -13.12 5.85 -11.38
C TRP A 255 -13.11 7.32 -11.80
N GLY A 256 -12.07 8.03 -11.47
CA GLY A 256 -11.76 9.35 -12.02
C GLY A 256 -11.34 9.31 -13.48
N ASP A 257 -10.78 8.20 -13.93
CA ASP A 257 -10.42 7.97 -15.32
C ASP A 257 -11.68 7.56 -16.13
N ALA A 258 -12.24 8.52 -16.88
CA ALA A 258 -13.44 8.26 -17.68
C ALA A 258 -13.23 7.21 -18.78
N SER A 259 -11.99 6.85 -19.11
CA SER A 259 -11.68 5.77 -20.05
C SER A 259 -11.93 4.38 -19.45
N TYR A 260 -11.93 4.24 -18.13
CA TYR A 260 -12.26 3.01 -17.43
C TYR A 260 -13.67 2.46 -17.76
N ALA A 261 -14.63 3.35 -17.97
CA ALA A 261 -16.02 2.99 -18.26
C ALA A 261 -16.29 2.57 -19.72
N LEU A 262 -15.27 2.66 -20.59
CA LEU A 262 -15.39 2.28 -21.99
C LEU A 262 -15.08 0.79 -22.14
N GLU A 263 -16.11 -0.05 -22.28
CA GLU A 263 -15.94 -1.44 -22.64
C GLU A 263 -15.22 -1.57 -24.00
N ASP A 264 -14.32 -2.55 -24.08
CA ASP A 264 -13.54 -3.03 -25.21
C ASP A 264 -13.80 -2.35 -26.58
N GLY A 265 -12.93 -1.42 -26.96
CA GLY A 265 -12.74 -1.02 -28.37
C GLY A 265 -13.49 0.23 -28.82
N GLU A 266 -14.34 0.83 -28.01
CA GLU A 266 -14.98 2.11 -28.32
C GLU A 266 -14.16 3.29 -27.76
N ASN A 267 -13.11 3.69 -28.44
CA ASN A 267 -12.41 4.93 -28.13
C ASN A 267 -13.25 6.13 -28.62
N LEU A 268 -14.26 6.51 -27.84
CA LEU A 268 -15.15 7.63 -28.13
C LEU A 268 -14.41 8.98 -28.22
N TYR A 269 -13.17 9.03 -27.75
CA TYR A 269 -12.40 10.28 -27.64
C TYR A 269 -11.45 10.53 -28.79
N MET A 270 -11.26 9.59 -29.75
CA MET A 270 -10.57 9.78 -31.03
C MET A 270 -9.45 10.82 -31.00
N GLY A 271 -8.42 10.62 -30.15
CA GLY A 271 -7.30 11.55 -30.01
C GLY A 271 -7.54 12.78 -29.13
N LYS A 272 -8.68 12.87 -28.42
CA LYS A 272 -8.89 13.83 -27.34
C LYS A 272 -8.55 13.18 -26.02
N VAL A 273 -8.02 13.99 -25.09
CA VAL A 273 -7.82 13.57 -23.71
C VAL A 273 -9.18 13.21 -23.10
N PRO A 274 -9.36 12.00 -22.52
CA PRO A 274 -10.59 11.65 -21.83
C PRO A 274 -10.96 12.69 -20.77
N PRO A 275 -12.24 13.03 -20.57
CA PRO A 275 -12.63 13.90 -19.49
C PRO A 275 -12.37 13.22 -18.15
N ILE A 276 -11.92 14.00 -17.16
CA ILE A 276 -11.75 13.53 -15.79
C ILE A 276 -13.11 13.55 -15.09
N ASN A 277 -13.44 12.45 -14.41
CA ASN A 277 -14.58 12.37 -13.53
C ASN A 277 -14.18 12.83 -12.11
N TYR A 278 -14.76 13.92 -11.65
CA TYR A 278 -14.50 14.46 -10.31
C TYR A 278 -15.51 13.98 -9.25
N ASP A 279 -16.49 13.13 -9.60
CA ASP A 279 -17.45 12.56 -8.64
C ASP A 279 -16.78 11.68 -7.58
N TYR A 280 -15.54 11.25 -7.85
CA TYR A 280 -14.71 10.43 -6.96
C TYR A 280 -13.46 11.16 -6.45
N PHE A 281 -13.46 12.49 -6.51
CA PHE A 281 -12.36 13.33 -6.06
C PHE A 281 -12.71 14.07 -4.76
N LEU A 282 -12.00 13.77 -3.68
CA LEU A 282 -12.18 14.34 -2.34
C LEU A 282 -13.63 14.20 -1.81
N VAL A 283 -14.18 13.00 -1.93
CA VAL A 283 -15.52 12.68 -1.43
C VAL A 283 -15.49 12.31 0.05
N THR A 284 -16.53 12.70 0.77
CA THR A 284 -16.73 12.30 2.18
C THR A 284 -17.25 10.88 2.28
N THR A 285 -17.17 10.26 3.47
CA THR A 285 -17.77 8.94 3.73
C THR A 285 -19.27 8.92 3.36
N LYS A 286 -19.98 10.02 3.62
CA LYS A 286 -21.41 10.10 3.31
C LYS A 286 -21.68 10.08 1.81
N GLU A 287 -20.87 10.77 1.02
CA GLU A 287 -20.98 10.79 -0.44
C GLU A 287 -20.58 9.45 -1.04
N LEU A 288 -19.48 8.85 -0.55
CA LEU A 288 -19.04 7.52 -0.99
C LEU A 288 -20.10 6.43 -0.77
N CYS A 289 -20.90 6.52 0.30
CA CYS A 289 -21.96 5.54 0.59
C CYS A 289 -23.20 5.69 -0.30
N VAL A 290 -23.32 6.74 -1.08
CA VAL A 290 -24.49 7.03 -1.95
C VAL A 290 -24.18 6.68 -3.41
N THR A 291 -22.90 6.65 -3.79
CA THR A 291 -22.43 6.24 -5.12
C THR A 291 -22.23 4.73 -5.20
#